data_0912a24ddcd653fc067bc5e3511959fe
#
_entry.id   0912a24ddcd653fc067bc5e3511959fe
#
_cell.length_a   1.000
_cell.length_b   1.000
_cell.length_c   1.000
_cell.angle_alpha   90.00
_cell.angle_beta   90.00
_cell.angle_gamma   90.00
#
_symmetry.space_group_name_H-M   'P 1'
#
loop_
_entity.id
_entity.type
_entity.pdbx_description
1 polymer ?
#
loop_
_entity_poly.entity_id
_entity_poly.type
_entity_poly.pdbx_seq_one_letter_code
_entity_poly.pdbx_strand_id
1 'polypeptide(L)' 'MTTFAKMDEIDVLRVKLEMLKRQHRDLDSAIEALHDRASTDMLTIKRLKQQKLALKDQIVVLEDRILPDIIA' A
#
# COMPACT_ATOMS: atom_id res chain seq x y z
N MET A 1 16.10 25.22 -11.29
CA MET A 1 15.69 25.26 -10.72
C MET A 1 14.63 24.76 -10.80
N THR A 2 14.32 24.86 -11.07
CA THR A 2 13.20 24.57 -11.18
C THR A 2 12.88 23.31 -11.66
N THR A 3 13.69 22.64 -12.26
CA THR A 3 13.36 21.48 -12.88
C THR A 3 13.04 20.43 -11.92
N PHE A 4 13.74 20.28 -10.85
CA PHE A 4 13.33 19.23 -10.06
C PHE A 4 12.20 19.61 -9.28
N ALA A 5 11.84 20.76 -9.27
CA ALA A 5 10.71 21.18 -8.58
C ALA A 5 9.54 20.71 -9.35
N LYS A 6 9.70 20.32 -10.60
CA LYS A 6 8.65 19.94 -11.34
C LYS A 6 8.61 18.51 -11.52
N MET A 7 8.51 17.75 -10.54
CA MET A 7 8.31 16.37 -10.68
C MET A 7 7.03 16.16 -11.40
N ASP A 8 7.03 15.28 -12.36
CA ASP A 8 5.88 14.99 -13.14
C ASP A 8 4.84 14.40 -12.23
N GLU A 9 3.60 14.63 -12.54
CA GLU A 9 2.51 14.11 -11.74
C GLU A 9 2.58 12.59 -11.65
N ILE A 10 2.94 11.93 -12.73
CA ILE A 10 3.06 10.49 -12.75
C ILE A 10 4.19 10.03 -11.83
N ASP A 11 5.28 10.78 -11.77
CA ASP A 11 6.38 10.42 -10.90
C ASP A 11 5.99 10.51 -9.43
N VAL A 12 5.19 11.51 -9.08
CA VAL A 12 4.72 11.67 -7.73
C VAL A 12 3.82 10.48 -7.37
N LEU A 13 2.95 10.09 -8.30
CA LEU A 13 2.06 8.97 -8.05
C LEU A 13 2.84 7.67 -7.89
N ARG A 14 3.92 7.50 -8.65
CA ARG A 14 4.73 6.30 -8.53
C ARG A 14 5.43 6.21 -7.19
N VAL A 15 5.92 7.33 -6.69
CA VAL A 15 6.57 7.35 -5.40
C VAL A 15 5.54 7.00 -4.32
N LYS A 16 4.34 7.56 -4.43
CA LYS A 16 3.30 7.29 -3.47
C LYS A 16 2.91 5.81 -3.53
N LEU A 17 2.84 5.25 -4.73
CA LEU A 17 2.48 3.85 -4.90
C LEU A 17 3.52 2.95 -4.23
N GLU A 18 4.81 3.27 -4.36
CA GLU A 18 5.85 2.48 -3.74
C GLU A 18 5.74 2.53 -2.21
N MET A 19 5.39 3.68 -1.66
CA MET A 19 5.21 3.81 -0.23
C MET A 19 4.04 2.96 0.25
N LEU A 20 2.94 2.96 -0.49
CA LEU A 20 1.77 2.19 -0.12
C LEU A 20 2.05 0.69 -0.22
N LYS A 21 2.80 0.27 -1.23
CA LYS A 21 3.15 -1.13 -1.37
C LYS A 21 4.03 -1.60 -0.23
N ARG A 22 4.94 -0.73 0.23
CA ARG A 22 5.80 -1.09 1.33
C ARG A 22 4.97 -1.22 2.61
N GLN A 23 4.05 -0.29 2.84
CA GLN A 23 3.20 -0.35 4.01
C GLN A 23 2.34 -1.62 3.99
N HIS A 24 1.86 -1.99 2.81
CA HIS A 24 1.05 -3.19 2.66
C HIS A 24 1.87 -4.43 3.03
N ARG A 25 3.11 -4.50 2.58
CA ARG A 25 3.98 -5.63 2.90
C ARG A 25 4.30 -5.67 4.40
N ASP A 26 4.52 -4.49 5.00
CA ASP A 26 4.84 -4.43 6.42
C ASP A 26 3.65 -4.93 7.24
N LEU A 27 2.43 -4.55 6.85
CA LEU A 27 1.25 -5.01 7.56
C LEU A 27 1.07 -6.51 7.39
N ASP A 28 1.34 -7.02 6.21
CA ASP A 28 1.22 -8.46 5.96
C ASP A 28 2.18 -9.23 6.85
N SER A 29 3.43 -8.73 6.96
CA SER A 29 4.42 -9.37 7.80
C SER A 29 4.02 -9.29 9.28
N ALA A 30 3.45 -8.18 9.70
CA ALA A 30 3.02 -8.02 11.08
C ALA A 30 1.88 -8.98 11.39
N ILE A 31 0.94 -9.15 10.47
CA ILE A 31 -0.18 -10.05 10.65
C ILE A 31 0.33 -11.49 10.78
N GLU A 32 1.29 -11.88 9.92
CA GLU A 32 1.85 -13.20 9.99
C GLU A 32 2.55 -13.45 11.31
N ALA A 33 3.33 -12.47 11.77
CA ALA A 33 4.04 -12.61 13.03
C ALA A 33 3.06 -12.77 14.20
N LEU A 34 1.94 -12.05 14.13
CA LEU A 34 0.96 -12.14 15.20
C LEU A 34 0.23 -13.47 15.18
N HIS A 35 -0.01 -14.02 13.99
CA HIS A 35 -0.68 -15.30 13.89
C HIS A 35 0.14 -16.43 14.53
N ASP A 36 1.45 -16.28 14.58
CA ASP A 36 2.30 -17.30 15.13
C ASP A 36 2.34 -17.22 16.65
N ARG A 37 1.72 -16.22 17.25
CA ARG A 37 1.75 -16.08 18.69
C ARG A 37 0.48 -16.65 19.29
N ALA A 38 0.62 -17.49 20.26
CA ALA A 38 -0.54 -18.14 20.86
C ALA A 38 -1.44 -17.19 21.60
N SER A 39 -0.91 -16.09 22.11
CA SER A 39 -1.72 -15.20 22.89
C SER A 39 -2.15 -13.95 22.13
N THR A 40 -2.15 -13.99 20.83
CA THR A 40 -2.48 -12.81 20.08
C THR A 40 -3.96 -12.50 20.15
N ASP A 41 -4.27 -11.24 20.30
CA ASP A 41 -5.63 -10.78 20.33
C ASP A 41 -6.20 -10.82 18.93
N MET A 42 -7.26 -11.54 18.72
CA MET A 42 -7.90 -11.67 17.41
C MET A 42 -8.45 -10.33 16.94
N LEU A 43 -8.80 -9.44 17.85
CA LEU A 43 -9.32 -8.15 17.49
C LEU A 43 -8.22 -7.32 16.84
N THR A 44 -6.99 -7.44 17.34
CA THR A 44 -5.86 -6.73 16.78
C THR A 44 -5.58 -7.24 15.36
N ILE A 45 -5.63 -8.55 15.15
CA ILE A 45 -5.41 -9.12 13.85
C ILE A 45 -6.48 -8.64 12.88
N LYS A 46 -7.74 -8.61 13.32
CA LYS A 46 -8.81 -8.16 12.46
C LYS A 46 -8.62 -6.70 12.05
N ARG A 47 -8.18 -5.87 12.98
CA ARG A 47 -7.96 -4.46 12.69
C ARG A 47 -6.82 -4.29 11.66
N LEU A 48 -5.73 -5.06 11.84
CA LEU A 48 -4.62 -4.97 10.91
C LEU A 48 -5.02 -5.46 9.52
N LYS A 49 -5.86 -6.50 9.45
CA LYS A 49 -6.33 -6.99 8.16
C LYS A 49 -7.19 -5.94 7.46
N GLN A 50 -7.99 -5.20 8.22
CA GLN A 50 -8.80 -4.15 7.63
C GLN A 50 -7.92 -3.02 7.11
N GLN A 51 -6.83 -2.68 7.83
CA GLN A 51 -5.91 -1.67 7.36
C GLN A 51 -5.21 -2.14 6.09
N LYS A 52 -4.88 -3.44 6.01
CA LYS A 52 -4.23 -3.97 4.83
C LYS A 52 -5.16 -3.89 3.63
N LEU A 53 -6.45 -4.16 3.82
CA LEU A 53 -7.39 -4.07 2.72
C LEU A 53 -7.55 -2.62 2.26
N ALA A 54 -7.56 -1.67 3.19
CA ALA A 54 -7.67 -0.26 2.82
C ALA A 54 -6.44 0.17 1.99
N LEU A 55 -5.25 -0.32 2.35
CA LEU A 55 -4.06 0.00 1.60
C LEU A 55 -4.13 -0.63 0.21
N LYS A 56 -4.64 -1.86 0.10
CA LYS A 56 -4.75 -2.51 -1.19
C LYS A 56 -5.68 -1.72 -2.10
N ASP A 57 -6.78 -1.19 -1.57
CA ASP A 57 -7.70 -0.40 -2.36
C ASP A 57 -7.01 0.86 -2.88
N GLN A 58 -6.20 1.52 -2.04
CA GLN A 58 -5.49 2.71 -2.48
C GLN A 58 -4.46 2.36 -3.55
N ILE A 59 -3.80 1.20 -3.42
CA ILE A 59 -2.82 0.77 -4.39
C ILE A 59 -3.49 0.57 -5.74
N VAL A 60 -4.65 -0.09 -5.76
CA VAL A 60 -5.35 -0.35 -7.01
C VAL A 60 -5.75 0.97 -7.68
N VAL A 61 -6.23 1.92 -6.91
CA VAL A 61 -6.63 3.21 -7.46
C VAL A 61 -5.43 3.93 -8.08
N LEU A 62 -4.27 3.88 -7.42
CA LEU A 62 -3.10 4.55 -7.96
C LEU A 62 -2.58 3.82 -9.19
N GLU A 63 -2.62 2.50 -9.20
CA GLU A 63 -2.18 1.74 -10.35
C GLU A 63 -3.04 2.07 -11.57
N ASP A 64 -4.34 2.22 -11.35
CA ASP A 64 -5.23 2.58 -12.44
C ASP A 64 -4.92 3.98 -12.97
N ARG A 65 -4.51 4.88 -12.11
CA ARG A 65 -4.18 6.22 -12.58
C ARG A 65 -2.87 6.26 -13.33
N ILE A 66 -1.91 5.44 -12.94
CA ILE A 66 -0.62 5.44 -13.58
C ILE A 66 -0.68 4.67 -14.90
N LEU A 67 -1.43 3.57 -14.95
CA LEU A 67 -1.50 2.75 -16.15
C LEU A 67 -2.93 2.47 -16.53
N PRO A 68 -3.68 3.47 -16.88
CA PRO A 68 -5.11 3.33 -17.12
C PRO A 68 -5.47 2.43 -18.27
N ASP A 69 -4.70 2.36 -19.27
CA ASP A 69 -5.07 1.59 -20.38
C ASP A 69 -4.40 0.36 -20.59
N ILE A 70 -3.94 -0.20 -19.70
CA ILE A 70 -3.31 -1.37 -19.90
C ILE A 70 -4.13 -2.42 -20.31
N ILE A 71 -5.25 -2.47 -20.24
CA ILE A 71 -5.99 -3.41 -20.59
C ILE A 71 -5.93 -3.93 -21.73
N ALA A 72 -6.03 -3.63 -22.43
CA ALA A 72 -6.05 -4.12 -23.72
C ALA A 72 -6.14 -5.49 -23.81
#